data_5f3e3745a33d448af3379245cbe45028
#
_entry.id   5f3e3745a33d448af3379245cbe45028
#
_cell.length_a   1.000
_cell.length_b   1.000
_cell.length_c   1.000
_cell.angle_alpha   90.00
_cell.angle_beta   90.00
_cell.angle_gamma   90.00
#
_symmetry.space_group_name_H-M   'P 1'
#
loop_
_entity.id
_entity.type
_entity.pdbx_description
1 polymer ?
#
loop_
_entity_poly.entity_id
_entity_poly.type
_entity_poly.pdbx_seq_one_letter_code
_entity_poly.pdbx_strand_id
1 'polypeptide(L)'
;MSKVMSKVMPKVMPERMLPMAPGTQPAAGFTLVECVMVCAVVAILATLAWPSFRGYDFRAGRLDAVDALTRVQVAQEKYRSAHGLYAGELGALLGTSARSPQGRYAVSVALDGPEAYRATASALGVQAQDPGCASITLQVRQGFAQTGPHSGCWQR
;
A
#
# COMPACT_ATOMS: atom_id res chain seq x y z
N MET A 1 85.49 23.08 0.75
CA MET A 1 85.62 22.45 2.06
C MET A 1 84.22 22.21 2.64
N SER A 2 83.66 21.20 2.73
CA SER A 2 83.72 19.82 2.69
C SER A 2 83.00 19.05 3.73
N LYS A 3 82.83 18.04 3.86
CA LYS A 3 82.49 16.93 4.73
C LYS A 3 81.14 16.29 4.45
N VAL A 4 81.26 15.27 3.68
CA VAL A 4 80.40 14.11 3.56
C VAL A 4 80.21 13.46 4.94
N MET A 5 78.93 13.32 5.41
CA MET A 5 78.58 12.43 6.52
C MET A 5 77.67 11.36 5.99
N SER A 6 78.26 10.21 5.71
CA SER A 6 77.66 8.96 5.41
C SER A 6 76.82 8.47 6.64
N LYS A 7 75.51 8.44 6.54
CA LYS A 7 74.62 7.91 7.56
C LYS A 7 74.29 6.46 7.20
N VAL A 8 74.89 5.56 7.93
CA VAL A 8 74.60 4.10 7.86
C VAL A 8 73.16 3.84 8.23
N MET A 9 72.37 3.32 7.29
CA MET A 9 71.04 2.79 7.58
C MET A 9 71.17 1.39 8.17
N PRO A 10 70.46 1.11 9.26
CA PRO A 10 70.34 -0.24 9.74
C PRO A 10 69.46 -1.08 8.79
N LYS A 11 69.95 -2.24 8.41
CA LYS A 11 69.30 -3.27 7.62
C LYS A 11 68.17 -3.87 8.40
N VAL A 12 66.93 -3.44 8.10
CA VAL A 12 65.71 -4.07 8.62
C VAL A 12 65.57 -5.46 7.98
N MET A 13 65.70 -6.50 8.77
CA MET A 13 65.39 -7.86 8.35
C MET A 13 63.89 -7.98 8.05
N PRO A 14 63.50 -8.61 6.94
CA PRO A 14 62.10 -8.92 6.73
C PRO A 14 61.65 -10.00 7.71
N GLU A 15 60.68 -9.65 8.57
CA GLU A 15 59.92 -10.64 9.35
C GLU A 15 59.27 -11.64 8.38
N ARG A 16 59.63 -12.90 8.58
CA ARG A 16 58.97 -14.02 7.92
C ARG A 16 57.49 -14.03 8.37
N MET A 17 56.61 -13.49 7.51
CA MET A 17 55.20 -13.76 7.58
C MET A 17 54.99 -15.27 7.44
N LEU A 18 54.68 -15.93 8.52
CA LEU A 18 54.13 -17.29 8.51
C LEU A 18 52.78 -17.23 7.81
N PRO A 19 52.51 -18.07 6.79
CA PRO A 19 51.19 -18.13 6.17
C PRO A 19 50.24 -18.66 7.23
N MET A 20 49.30 -17.80 7.71
CA MET A 20 48.13 -18.25 8.43
C MET A 20 47.33 -19.14 7.47
N ALA A 21 47.37 -20.45 7.73
CA ALA A 21 46.48 -21.39 7.05
C ALA A 21 45.04 -20.95 7.28
N PRO A 22 44.21 -20.86 6.24
CA PRO A 22 42.79 -20.58 6.40
C PRO A 22 42.19 -21.78 7.14
N GLY A 23 41.82 -21.54 8.42
CA GLY A 23 41.08 -22.52 9.21
C GLY A 23 39.76 -22.79 8.45
N THR A 24 39.68 -23.97 7.85
CA THR A 24 38.42 -24.51 7.33
C THR A 24 37.51 -24.76 8.51
N GLN A 25 36.64 -23.78 8.81
CA GLN A 25 35.56 -24.00 9.75
C GLN A 25 34.63 -25.03 9.13
N PRO A 26 34.30 -26.13 9.83
CA PRO A 26 33.34 -27.09 9.36
C PRO A 26 32.00 -26.33 9.16
N ALA A 27 31.48 -26.33 7.93
CA ALA A 27 30.13 -25.84 7.67
C ALA A 27 29.17 -26.74 8.43
N ALA A 28 28.67 -26.23 9.58
CA ALA A 28 27.65 -26.93 10.36
C ALA A 28 26.37 -26.98 9.47
N GLY A 29 26.10 -28.11 8.87
CA GLY A 29 24.84 -28.37 8.15
C GLY A 29 23.69 -28.42 9.14
N PHE A 30 22.56 -27.83 8.78
CA PHE A 30 21.32 -27.88 9.57
C PHE A 30 20.85 -29.34 9.71
N THR A 31 20.47 -29.73 10.90
CA THR A 31 19.87 -31.03 11.15
C THR A 31 18.41 -31.04 10.71
N LEU A 32 17.89 -32.20 10.27
CA LEU A 32 16.48 -32.36 9.88
C LEU A 32 15.54 -31.95 11.04
N VAL A 33 15.91 -32.27 12.27
CA VAL A 33 15.13 -31.91 13.48
C VAL A 33 15.06 -30.40 13.67
N GLU A 34 16.16 -29.68 13.45
CA GLU A 34 16.19 -28.21 13.53
C GLU A 34 15.28 -27.57 12.49
N CYS A 35 15.27 -28.05 11.25
CA CYS A 35 14.36 -27.59 10.22
C CYS A 35 12.89 -27.84 10.59
N VAL A 36 12.55 -28.99 11.15
CA VAL A 36 11.18 -29.30 11.59
C VAL A 36 10.75 -28.38 12.74
N MET A 37 11.63 -28.14 13.71
CA MET A 37 11.35 -27.23 14.83
C MET A 37 11.10 -25.80 14.33
N VAL A 38 11.95 -25.29 13.43
CA VAL A 38 11.77 -23.95 12.84
C VAL A 38 10.46 -23.87 12.06
N CYS A 39 10.15 -24.87 11.24
CA CYS A 39 8.88 -24.91 10.52
C CYS A 39 7.67 -24.92 11.44
N ALA A 40 7.71 -25.65 12.55
CA ALA A 40 6.63 -25.67 13.54
C ALA A 40 6.43 -24.27 14.19
N VAL A 41 7.50 -23.61 14.58
CA VAL A 41 7.44 -22.24 15.14
C VAL A 41 6.88 -21.24 14.11
N VAL A 42 7.37 -21.28 12.87
CA VAL A 42 6.88 -20.41 11.77
C VAL A 42 5.40 -20.66 11.50
N ALA A 43 4.94 -21.92 11.48
CA ALA A 43 3.54 -22.25 11.29
C ALA A 43 2.65 -21.64 12.38
N ILE A 44 3.05 -21.73 13.65
CA ILE A 44 2.30 -21.12 14.77
C ILE A 44 2.26 -19.59 14.62
N LEU A 45 3.36 -18.95 14.33
CA LEU A 45 3.41 -17.49 14.14
C LEU A 45 2.56 -17.04 12.93
N ALA A 46 2.58 -17.80 11.83
CA ALA A 46 1.79 -17.52 10.65
C ALA A 46 0.29 -17.57 10.93
N THR A 47 -0.18 -18.55 11.72
CA THR A 47 -1.62 -18.64 12.07
C THR A 47 -2.11 -17.45 12.87
N LEU A 48 -1.27 -16.88 13.75
CA LEU A 48 -1.60 -15.69 14.54
C LEU A 48 -1.53 -14.39 13.72
N ALA A 49 -0.64 -14.31 12.72
CA ALA A 49 -0.45 -13.12 11.89
C ALA A 49 -1.53 -12.97 10.81
N TRP A 50 -2.07 -14.08 10.30
CA TRP A 50 -3.00 -14.11 9.16
C TRP A 50 -4.26 -13.22 9.32
N PRO A 51 -5.01 -13.24 10.47
CA PRO A 51 -6.21 -12.43 10.63
C PRO A 51 -5.91 -10.92 10.58
N SER A 52 -4.80 -10.48 11.15
CA SER A 52 -4.41 -9.07 11.20
C SER A 52 -4.07 -8.54 9.80
N PHE A 53 -3.50 -9.39 8.94
CA PHE A 53 -3.11 -9.02 7.58
C PHE A 53 -4.35 -8.75 6.69
N ARG A 54 -5.39 -9.56 6.80
CA ARG A 54 -6.66 -9.35 6.06
C ARG A 54 -7.33 -8.03 6.39
N GLY A 55 -7.36 -7.67 7.66
CA GLY A 55 -7.94 -6.39 8.10
C GLY A 55 -7.20 -5.17 7.54
N TYR A 56 -5.89 -5.27 7.42
CA TYR A 56 -5.05 -4.22 6.81
C TYR A 56 -5.33 -4.09 5.30
N ASP A 57 -5.43 -5.21 4.59
CA ASP A 57 -5.67 -5.22 3.14
C ASP A 57 -7.04 -4.63 2.77
N PHE A 58 -8.09 -4.93 3.53
CA PHE A 58 -9.39 -4.29 3.36
C PHE A 58 -9.35 -2.78 3.59
N ARG A 59 -8.63 -2.30 4.61
CA ARG A 59 -8.47 -0.86 4.85
C ARG A 59 -7.73 -0.17 3.70
N ALA A 60 -6.66 -0.78 3.21
CA ALA A 60 -5.94 -0.29 2.04
C ALA A 60 -6.83 -0.25 0.80
N GLY A 61 -7.69 -1.27 0.63
CA GLY A 61 -8.67 -1.32 -0.45
C GLY A 61 -9.71 -0.21 -0.40
N ARG A 62 -10.17 0.20 0.80
CA ARG A 62 -11.14 1.31 0.97
C ARG A 62 -10.63 2.64 0.42
N LEU A 63 -9.31 2.88 0.46
CA LEU A 63 -8.71 4.11 -0.10
C LEU A 63 -8.94 4.23 -1.60
N ASP A 64 -9.02 3.11 -2.32
CA ASP A 64 -9.34 3.10 -3.75
C ASP A 64 -10.78 3.59 -4.03
N ALA A 65 -11.74 3.22 -3.17
CA ALA A 65 -13.10 3.74 -3.25
C ALA A 65 -13.17 5.24 -2.91
N VAL A 66 -12.48 5.66 -1.84
CA VAL A 66 -12.44 7.06 -1.40
C VAL A 66 -11.84 7.96 -2.49
N ASP A 67 -10.73 7.52 -3.13
CA ASP A 67 -10.14 8.24 -4.26
C ASP A 67 -11.11 8.34 -5.43
N ALA A 68 -11.77 7.24 -5.79
CA ALA A 68 -12.75 7.22 -6.87
C ALA A 68 -13.94 8.17 -6.60
N LEU A 69 -14.53 8.13 -5.40
CA LEU A 69 -15.63 9.00 -5.01
C LEU A 69 -15.23 10.47 -4.93
N THR A 70 -14.01 10.76 -4.48
CA THR A 70 -13.46 12.13 -4.47
C THR A 70 -13.30 12.66 -5.90
N ARG A 71 -12.83 11.84 -6.84
CA ARG A 71 -12.74 12.21 -8.25
C ARG A 71 -14.12 12.50 -8.84
N VAL A 72 -15.13 11.69 -8.51
CA VAL A 72 -16.51 11.96 -8.91
C VAL A 72 -16.99 13.28 -8.36
N GLN A 73 -16.72 13.58 -7.08
CA GLN A 73 -17.11 14.84 -6.46
C GLN A 73 -16.50 16.04 -7.17
N VAL A 74 -15.20 16.02 -7.44
CA VAL A 74 -14.50 17.09 -8.16
C VAL A 74 -15.07 17.26 -9.57
N ALA A 75 -15.34 16.15 -10.27
CA ALA A 75 -15.91 16.19 -11.60
C ALA A 75 -17.35 16.73 -11.61
N GLN A 76 -18.16 16.38 -10.61
CA GLN A 76 -19.50 16.91 -10.41
C GLN A 76 -19.51 18.42 -10.18
N GLU A 77 -18.62 18.93 -9.32
CA GLU A 77 -18.52 20.38 -9.08
C GLU A 77 -18.07 21.13 -10.35
N LYS A 78 -17.12 20.54 -11.10
CA LYS A 78 -16.72 21.09 -12.41
C LYS A 78 -17.86 21.09 -13.42
N TYR A 79 -18.63 20.01 -13.49
CA TYR A 79 -19.78 19.91 -14.38
C TYR A 79 -20.86 20.93 -14.00
N ARG A 80 -21.17 21.05 -12.70
CA ARG A 80 -22.12 22.02 -12.16
C ARG A 80 -21.72 23.46 -12.47
N SER A 81 -20.43 23.79 -12.35
CA SER A 81 -19.94 25.14 -12.66
C SER A 81 -20.12 25.52 -14.14
N ALA A 82 -20.11 24.54 -15.04
CA ALA A 82 -20.27 24.76 -16.48
C ALA A 82 -21.73 24.68 -16.95
N HIS A 83 -22.57 23.87 -16.29
CA HIS A 83 -23.94 23.56 -16.79
C HIS A 83 -25.04 23.98 -15.80
N GLY A 84 -24.71 24.44 -14.61
CA GLY A 84 -25.65 24.86 -13.57
C GLY A 84 -26.36 23.72 -12.83
N LEU A 85 -26.07 22.46 -13.17
CA LEU A 85 -26.71 21.26 -12.61
C LEU A 85 -25.70 20.11 -12.49
N TYR A 86 -26.00 19.11 -11.67
CA TYR A 86 -25.20 17.89 -11.55
C TYR A 86 -25.47 16.90 -12.69
N ALA A 87 -24.46 16.11 -13.06
CA ALA A 87 -24.59 15.07 -14.08
C ALA A 87 -25.16 13.78 -13.46
N GLY A 88 -26.13 13.16 -14.16
CA GLY A 88 -26.74 11.90 -13.76
C GLY A 88 -25.96 10.65 -14.18
N GLU A 89 -24.96 10.81 -15.06
CA GLU A 89 -24.21 9.71 -15.65
C GLU A 89 -22.71 9.89 -15.47
N LEU A 90 -22.01 8.79 -15.13
CA LEU A 90 -20.55 8.76 -14.99
C LEU A 90 -19.82 9.09 -16.30
N GLY A 91 -20.39 8.71 -17.43
CA GLY A 91 -19.82 8.98 -18.75
C GLY A 91 -19.59 10.46 -19.01
N ALA A 92 -20.49 11.32 -18.54
CA ALA A 92 -20.37 12.77 -18.66
C ALA A 92 -19.28 13.37 -17.74
N LEU A 93 -18.90 12.67 -16.67
CA LEU A 93 -17.97 13.13 -15.63
C LEU A 93 -16.53 12.65 -15.84
N LEU A 94 -16.35 11.34 -15.99
CA LEU A 94 -15.08 10.66 -15.98
C LEU A 94 -14.80 9.84 -17.26
N GLY A 95 -15.61 10.02 -18.29
CA GLY A 95 -15.57 9.20 -19.48
C GLY A 95 -16.12 7.78 -19.22
N THR A 96 -15.56 6.76 -19.86
CA THR A 96 -16.10 5.39 -19.84
C THR A 96 -15.72 4.56 -18.59
N SER A 97 -14.93 5.10 -17.68
CA SER A 97 -14.45 4.32 -16.53
C SER A 97 -15.47 4.30 -15.39
N ALA A 98 -16.22 3.20 -15.29
CA ALA A 98 -17.12 2.92 -14.17
C ALA A 98 -16.40 2.15 -13.02
N ARG A 99 -15.08 2.22 -12.93
CA ARG A 99 -14.27 1.54 -11.92
C ARG A 99 -13.33 2.48 -11.19
N SER A 100 -13.03 2.13 -9.95
CA SER A 100 -11.96 2.79 -9.18
C SER A 100 -10.59 2.61 -9.83
N PRO A 101 -9.58 3.44 -9.53
CA PRO A 101 -8.26 3.39 -10.15
C PRO A 101 -7.56 2.03 -10.07
N GLN A 102 -7.72 1.29 -8.95
CA GLN A 102 -7.17 -0.05 -8.79
C GLN A 102 -8.15 -1.16 -9.19
N GLY A 103 -9.37 -0.80 -9.65
CA GLY A 103 -10.38 -1.75 -10.09
C GLY A 103 -11.06 -2.54 -8.98
N ARG A 104 -10.85 -2.18 -7.71
CA ARG A 104 -11.44 -2.87 -6.56
C ARG A 104 -12.91 -2.55 -6.33
N TYR A 105 -13.40 -1.43 -6.91
CA TYR A 105 -14.79 -0.97 -6.78
C TYR A 105 -15.38 -0.60 -8.14
N ALA A 106 -16.66 -0.93 -8.32
CA ALA A 106 -17.49 -0.35 -9.37
C ALA A 106 -18.08 0.96 -8.84
N VAL A 107 -18.06 2.00 -9.68
CA VAL A 107 -18.56 3.33 -9.32
C VAL A 107 -19.81 3.64 -10.11
N SER A 108 -20.82 4.19 -9.42
CA SER A 108 -22.07 4.66 -10.04
C SER A 108 -22.47 6.02 -9.48
N VAL A 109 -23.24 6.76 -10.26
CA VAL A 109 -23.81 8.06 -9.87
C VAL A 109 -25.30 8.04 -10.15
N ALA A 110 -26.09 8.58 -9.24
CA ALA A 110 -27.50 8.79 -9.41
C ALA A 110 -27.89 10.19 -8.90
N LEU A 111 -28.81 10.87 -9.59
CA LEU A 111 -29.38 12.12 -9.11
C LEU A 111 -30.44 11.83 -8.03
N ASP A 112 -30.36 12.55 -6.92
CA ASP A 112 -31.34 12.52 -5.83
C ASP A 112 -32.20 13.81 -5.82
N GLY A 113 -32.29 14.51 -6.96
CA GLY A 113 -33.00 15.76 -7.16
C GLY A 113 -32.20 16.79 -7.96
N PRO A 114 -32.73 17.99 -8.18
CA PRO A 114 -32.08 19.01 -9.03
C PRO A 114 -30.71 19.48 -8.51
N GLU A 115 -30.55 19.55 -7.19
CA GLU A 115 -29.32 19.99 -6.52
C GLU A 115 -28.71 18.90 -5.62
N ALA A 116 -28.97 17.63 -5.95
CA ALA A 116 -28.48 16.51 -5.17
C ALA A 116 -28.06 15.34 -6.04
N TYR A 117 -26.99 14.67 -5.64
CA TYR A 117 -26.58 13.41 -6.26
C TYR A 117 -26.03 12.45 -5.20
N ARG A 118 -26.01 11.18 -5.56
CA ARG A 118 -25.36 10.12 -4.80
C ARG A 118 -24.37 9.39 -5.68
N ALA A 119 -23.12 9.35 -5.26
CA ALA A 119 -22.10 8.50 -5.83
C ALA A 119 -21.91 7.26 -4.93
N THR A 120 -21.85 6.08 -5.53
CA THR A 120 -21.69 4.81 -4.82
C THR A 120 -20.52 4.05 -5.40
N ALA A 121 -19.63 3.58 -4.53
CA ALA A 121 -18.56 2.65 -4.83
C ALA A 121 -18.92 1.27 -4.26
N SER A 122 -19.20 0.30 -5.12
CA SER A 122 -19.55 -1.07 -4.78
C SER A 122 -18.33 -1.98 -4.94
N ALA A 123 -17.95 -2.66 -3.86
CA ALA A 123 -16.76 -3.51 -3.84
C ALA A 123 -16.87 -4.69 -4.80
N LEU A 124 -15.75 -5.06 -5.42
CA LEU A 124 -15.61 -6.17 -6.36
C LEU A 124 -14.67 -7.25 -5.80
N GLY A 125 -14.88 -8.50 -6.22
CA GLY A 125 -13.99 -9.60 -5.88
C GLY A 125 -13.81 -9.79 -4.37
N VAL A 126 -12.56 -9.90 -3.93
CA VAL A 126 -12.21 -10.12 -2.52
C VAL A 126 -12.64 -8.94 -1.63
N GLN A 127 -12.62 -7.71 -2.16
CA GLN A 127 -13.03 -6.52 -1.41
C GLN A 127 -14.51 -6.54 -1.02
N ALA A 128 -15.36 -7.27 -1.73
CA ALA A 128 -16.78 -7.45 -1.38
C ALA A 128 -16.99 -8.19 -0.05
N GLN A 129 -15.96 -8.86 0.47
CA GLN A 129 -15.97 -9.53 1.78
C GLN A 129 -15.61 -8.58 2.94
N ASP A 130 -15.35 -7.29 2.66
CA ASP A 130 -15.03 -6.30 3.69
C ASP A 130 -16.25 -6.02 4.58
N PRO A 131 -16.22 -6.39 5.87
CA PRO A 131 -17.38 -6.24 6.74
C PRO A 131 -17.81 -4.78 6.89
N GLY A 132 -19.05 -4.48 6.51
CA GLY A 132 -19.64 -3.15 6.66
C GLY A 132 -19.20 -2.08 5.68
N CYS A 133 -18.17 -2.32 4.83
CA CYS A 133 -17.65 -1.36 3.85
C CYS A 133 -17.69 -1.87 2.39
N ALA A 134 -18.48 -2.90 2.11
CA ALA A 134 -18.65 -3.40 0.74
C ALA A 134 -19.32 -2.38 -0.20
N SER A 135 -20.05 -1.41 0.34
CA SER A 135 -20.63 -0.30 -0.41
C SER A 135 -20.32 1.01 0.32
N ILE A 136 -19.56 1.88 -0.32
CA ILE A 136 -19.17 3.20 0.22
C ILE A 136 -19.90 4.26 -0.60
N THR A 137 -20.52 5.23 0.09
CA THR A 137 -21.37 6.24 -0.56
C THR A 137 -20.96 7.65 -0.21
N LEU A 138 -21.06 8.53 -1.19
CA LEU A 138 -20.95 9.97 -1.05
C LEU A 138 -22.25 10.59 -1.56
N GLN A 139 -22.98 11.26 -0.70
CA GLN A 139 -24.18 12.00 -1.06
C GLN A 139 -23.92 13.49 -0.91
N VAL A 140 -24.27 14.26 -1.94
CA VAL A 140 -24.21 15.71 -1.90
C VAL A 140 -25.61 16.26 -2.08
N ARG A 141 -25.99 17.18 -1.20
CA ARG A 141 -27.26 17.93 -1.26
C ARG A 141 -26.98 19.40 -0.99
N GLN A 142 -27.38 20.27 -1.92
CA GLN A 142 -27.19 21.73 -1.81
C GLN A 142 -25.72 22.10 -1.47
N GLY A 143 -24.74 21.37 -2.04
CA GLY A 143 -23.31 21.59 -1.78
C GLY A 143 -22.76 20.94 -0.51
N PHE A 144 -23.60 20.38 0.36
CA PHE A 144 -23.14 19.65 1.57
C PHE A 144 -22.92 18.19 1.29
N ALA A 145 -21.71 17.69 1.57
CA ALA A 145 -21.33 16.30 1.40
C ALA A 145 -21.60 15.47 2.67
N GLN A 146 -22.22 14.32 2.51
CA GLN A 146 -22.41 13.30 3.54
C GLN A 146 -21.78 12.00 3.07
N THR A 147 -21.05 11.37 3.95
CA THR A 147 -20.34 10.11 3.69
C THR A 147 -20.99 8.93 4.41
N GLY A 148 -21.06 7.80 3.75
CA GLY A 148 -21.66 6.59 4.29
C GLY A 148 -20.85 5.33 3.89
N PRO A 149 -21.18 4.18 4.51
CA PRO A 149 -22.22 3.93 5.51
C PRO A 149 -21.85 4.43 6.92
N HIS A 150 -20.57 4.48 7.26
CA HIS A 150 -20.05 5.01 8.53
C HIS A 150 -18.62 5.56 8.35
N SER A 151 -18.17 6.38 9.32
CA SER A 151 -16.87 7.07 9.23
C SER A 151 -15.68 6.12 9.09
N GLY A 152 -15.75 4.92 9.67
CA GLY A 152 -14.68 3.92 9.59
C GLY A 152 -14.39 3.42 8.17
N CYS A 153 -15.32 3.54 7.22
CA CYS A 153 -15.09 3.20 5.81
C CYS A 153 -14.32 4.32 5.06
N TRP A 154 -14.25 5.53 5.62
CA TRP A 154 -13.61 6.72 5.05
C TRP A 154 -12.30 7.10 5.73
N GLN A 155 -11.95 6.43 6.84
CA GLN A 155 -10.71 6.69 7.57
C GLN A 155 -9.52 6.05 6.84
N ARG A 156 -8.43 6.80 6.79
CA ARG A 156 -7.11 6.37 6.31
C ARG A 156 -6.39 5.52 7.33
#